data_9789ce1d2cdd4d4acf3143b0c602243c
#
_entry.id   9789ce1d2cdd4d4acf3143b0c602243c
#
_cell.length_a   1.000
_cell.length_b   1.000
_cell.length_c   1.000
_cell.angle_alpha   90.00
_cell.angle_beta   90.00
_cell.angle_gamma   90.00
#
_symmetry.space_group_name_H-M   'P 1'
#
loop_
_entity.id
_entity.type
_entity.pdbx_description
1 polymer ?
#
loop_
_entity_poly.entity_id
_entity_poly.type
_entity_poly.pdbx_seq_one_letter_code
_entity_poly.pdbx_strand_id
1 'polypeptide(L)'
;MIRLYKILLLATLCAFSWNALNAQTAAEKTPHSANQDKLKLVVVVSRHGVRSPTWTVDRLNTYSSKPWPAWSVPPGYLTAHGFELMKLFGAYDRASLAEAGLFAAQGCPAASDTYIWADTDQRTLESGKALSAGLFPGCAVPVHSLGEGDNDPLFHAPAAAIDSAEADRVFAEFSTRVAAVQASQYSGLLAQMSRALLGCDLDADCTPVRPPEVSLMEGKNGAVRGKGDHIVTLQGPLAQASSFAEDFQLEYTEGMPSQSVGWGKVDEAQVIKFIALHSIYFDLMHRTPSLAKMEASNMLDTITRTLQQGVEGKIVAGAIGAPGNKLVLLVGHDTNIGPISALLGLHWNLDGRADDIAPGTELAFELWQTPQGANRVKVTVTMQTLRQMHETQALTPANPPARQVITPPACGSETSACSWDEFRKLADAATGGK
;
A
#
# COMPACT_ATOMS: atom_id res chain seq x y z
N MET A 1 -60.87 -62.56 -21.65
CA MET A 1 -60.01 -63.76 -21.62
C MET A 1 -58.75 -63.40 -20.91
N ILE A 2 -58.54 -63.99 -19.72
CA ILE A 2 -57.29 -64.63 -19.27
C ILE A 2 -56.22 -63.66 -18.73
N ARG A 3 -55.62 -63.74 -17.61
CA ARG A 3 -55.57 -64.59 -16.41
C ARG A 3 -54.85 -63.82 -15.31
N LEU A 4 -55.35 -63.86 -14.12
CA LEU A 4 -54.64 -63.43 -12.87
C LEU A 4 -53.41 -64.27 -12.61
N TYR A 5 -52.33 -63.63 -12.17
CA TYR A 5 -51.31 -64.26 -11.29
C TYR A 5 -51.09 -63.45 -10.06
N LYS A 6 -51.42 -64.02 -8.93
CA LYS A 6 -51.05 -63.52 -7.60
C LYS A 6 -49.61 -63.96 -7.31
N ILE A 7 -48.79 -63.08 -6.87
CA ILE A 7 -47.51 -63.44 -6.20
C ILE A 7 -47.53 -62.80 -4.82
N LEU A 8 -47.44 -63.62 -3.81
CA LEU A 8 -47.19 -63.28 -2.42
C LEU A 8 -45.76 -62.72 -2.24
N LEU A 9 -45.62 -61.60 -1.57
CA LEU A 9 -44.31 -61.18 -1.08
C LEU A 9 -44.34 -61.20 0.43
N LEU A 10 -43.44 -62.03 1.01
CA LEU A 10 -43.12 -62.08 2.41
C LEU A 10 -42.40 -60.76 2.82
N ALA A 11 -42.89 -60.12 3.85
CA ALA A 11 -42.25 -59.02 4.53
C ALA A 11 -41.23 -59.54 5.54
N THR A 12 -39.95 -59.34 5.29
CA THR A 12 -38.87 -59.50 6.28
C THR A 12 -38.53 -58.13 6.87
N LEU A 13 -38.89 -57.88 8.12
CA LEU A 13 -38.44 -56.74 8.89
C LEU A 13 -36.96 -56.92 9.25
N CYS A 14 -36.07 -56.11 8.67
CA CYS A 14 -34.73 -55.86 9.21
C CYS A 14 -34.74 -54.56 9.95
N ALA A 15 -34.67 -54.63 11.29
CA ALA A 15 -34.43 -53.49 12.15
C ALA A 15 -32.96 -53.07 12.01
N PHE A 16 -32.73 -51.93 11.35
CA PHE A 16 -31.44 -51.26 11.34
C PHE A 16 -31.39 -50.31 12.52
N SER A 17 -30.58 -50.66 13.51
CA SER A 17 -30.22 -49.76 14.64
C SER A 17 -29.33 -48.65 14.11
N TRP A 18 -29.82 -47.41 14.11
CA TRP A 18 -29.07 -46.21 13.76
C TRP A 18 -28.21 -45.80 14.97
N ASN A 19 -26.98 -46.25 15.03
CA ASN A 19 -25.95 -45.66 15.88
C ASN A 19 -25.38 -44.43 15.14
N ALA A 20 -25.86 -43.26 15.53
CA ALA A 20 -25.20 -41.99 15.13
C ALA A 20 -23.86 -41.87 15.86
N LEU A 21 -22.78 -42.27 15.22
CA LEU A 21 -21.44 -41.88 15.63
C LEU A 21 -21.27 -40.39 15.29
N ASN A 22 -21.34 -39.55 16.29
CA ASN A 22 -20.80 -38.18 16.25
C ASN A 22 -19.27 -38.27 16.15
N ALA A 23 -18.74 -38.34 14.94
CA ALA A 23 -17.34 -38.07 14.69
C ALA A 23 -17.18 -36.55 14.62
N GLN A 24 -16.96 -35.90 15.74
CA GLN A 24 -16.31 -34.60 15.78
C GLN A 24 -14.88 -34.80 15.25
N THR A 25 -14.66 -34.51 14.00
CA THR A 25 -13.31 -34.31 13.47
C THR A 25 -12.76 -33.03 14.11
N ALA A 26 -12.05 -33.22 15.22
CA ALA A 26 -11.11 -32.23 15.69
C ALA A 26 -10.12 -31.99 14.54
N ALA A 27 -10.09 -30.77 14.00
CA ALA A 27 -9.06 -30.36 13.08
C ALA A 27 -7.71 -30.55 13.80
N GLU A 28 -7.01 -31.58 13.44
CA GLU A 28 -5.66 -31.89 13.90
C GLU A 28 -4.78 -30.72 13.49
N LYS A 29 -4.38 -29.88 14.46
CA LYS A 29 -3.32 -28.87 14.27
C LYS A 29 -2.10 -29.64 13.81
N THR A 30 -1.74 -29.53 12.53
CA THR A 30 -0.46 -29.99 12.04
C THR A 30 0.61 -29.28 12.87
N PRO A 31 1.44 -30.00 13.63
CA PRO A 31 2.49 -29.34 14.41
C PRO A 31 3.42 -28.65 13.44
N HIS A 32 3.67 -27.37 13.63
CA HIS A 32 4.77 -26.65 12.95
C HIS A 32 6.02 -27.50 13.16
N SER A 33 6.59 -28.00 12.07
CA SER A 33 7.76 -28.89 12.14
C SER A 33 8.87 -28.11 12.86
N ALA A 34 9.54 -28.76 13.82
CA ALA A 34 10.64 -28.17 14.60
C ALA A 34 11.82 -27.67 13.73
N ASN A 35 11.73 -27.81 12.41
CA ASN A 35 12.75 -27.49 11.43
C ASN A 35 12.35 -26.33 10.48
N GLN A 36 11.31 -25.54 10.81
CA GLN A 36 10.90 -24.38 10.01
C GLN A 36 11.24 -23.07 10.73
N ASP A 37 11.53 -22.03 9.95
CA ASP A 37 11.71 -20.67 10.46
C ASP A 37 10.41 -20.21 11.14
N LYS A 38 10.53 -19.49 12.25
CA LYS A 38 9.42 -18.95 13.03
C LYS A 38 9.28 -17.46 12.83
N LEU A 39 8.12 -16.99 12.38
CA LEU A 39 7.80 -15.57 12.37
C LEU A 39 7.65 -15.04 13.79
N LYS A 40 8.37 -13.96 14.13
CA LYS A 40 8.43 -13.37 15.47
C LYS A 40 7.69 -12.04 15.56
N LEU A 41 7.88 -11.19 14.56
CA LEU A 41 7.36 -9.83 14.51
C LEU A 41 7.18 -9.42 13.05
N VAL A 42 6.12 -8.69 12.75
CA VAL A 42 5.96 -7.96 11.49
C VAL A 42 5.82 -6.47 11.78
N VAL A 43 6.63 -5.66 11.13
CA VAL A 43 6.47 -4.19 11.10
C VAL A 43 5.98 -3.83 9.71
N VAL A 44 4.80 -3.22 9.62
CA VAL A 44 4.14 -2.84 8.35
C VAL A 44 4.07 -1.33 8.25
N VAL A 45 4.46 -0.78 7.10
CA VAL A 45 4.10 0.58 6.68
C VAL A 45 3.01 0.46 5.63
N SER A 46 1.81 0.95 5.94
CA SER A 46 0.65 0.89 5.06
C SER A 46 0.29 2.27 4.54
N ARG A 47 0.09 2.42 3.23
CA ARG A 47 -0.58 3.59 2.67
C ARG A 47 -2.05 3.56 3.07
N HIS A 48 -2.66 4.73 3.32
CA HIS A 48 -4.11 4.84 3.49
C HIS A 48 -4.89 4.25 2.31
N GLY A 49 -6.15 3.89 2.52
CA GLY A 49 -7.05 3.37 1.50
C GLY A 49 -7.52 4.41 0.47
N VAL A 50 -8.49 4.01 -0.37
CA VAL A 50 -9.06 4.87 -1.41
C VAL A 50 -9.72 6.10 -0.78
N ARG A 51 -9.37 7.27 -1.33
CA ARG A 51 -9.81 8.60 -0.91
C ARG A 51 -10.32 9.42 -2.09
N SER A 52 -10.97 10.55 -1.81
CA SER A 52 -11.21 11.55 -2.85
C SER A 52 -9.89 12.26 -3.27
N PRO A 53 -9.84 12.86 -4.47
CA PRO A 53 -8.74 13.73 -4.87
C PRO A 53 -8.41 14.78 -3.81
N THR A 54 -7.13 15.17 -3.71
CA THR A 54 -6.72 16.26 -2.80
C THR A 54 -7.02 17.64 -3.39
N TRP A 55 -7.14 17.73 -4.72
CA TRP A 55 -7.57 18.96 -5.38
C TRP A 55 -9.08 19.10 -5.29
N THR A 56 -9.55 20.33 -5.14
CA THR A 56 -11.00 20.61 -5.23
C THR A 56 -11.51 20.36 -6.63
N VAL A 57 -12.80 20.02 -6.75
CA VAL A 57 -13.46 19.82 -8.05
C VAL A 57 -13.34 21.07 -8.93
N ASP A 58 -13.45 22.27 -8.35
CA ASP A 58 -13.29 23.53 -9.09
C ASP A 58 -11.90 23.64 -9.73
N ARG A 59 -10.84 23.29 -8.99
CA ARG A 59 -9.48 23.25 -9.55
C ARG A 59 -9.33 22.20 -10.64
N LEU A 60 -9.86 20.99 -10.44
CA LEU A 60 -9.83 19.93 -11.44
C LEU A 60 -10.56 20.36 -12.73
N ASN A 61 -11.70 21.05 -12.60
CA ASN A 61 -12.50 21.56 -13.70
C ASN A 61 -11.77 22.59 -14.57
N THR A 62 -10.75 23.28 -14.06
CA THR A 62 -9.96 24.21 -14.89
C THR A 62 -9.15 23.49 -15.98
N TYR A 63 -8.85 22.20 -15.81
CA TYR A 63 -8.06 21.39 -16.75
C TYR A 63 -8.90 20.52 -17.69
N SER A 64 -10.22 20.46 -17.51
CA SER A 64 -11.07 19.53 -18.25
C SER A 64 -12.18 20.24 -19.01
N SER A 65 -12.61 19.64 -20.13
CA SER A 65 -13.75 20.12 -20.93
C SER A 65 -15.09 19.71 -20.36
N LYS A 66 -15.10 18.74 -19.45
CA LYS A 66 -16.28 18.23 -18.75
C LYS A 66 -16.07 18.33 -17.25
N PRO A 67 -17.14 18.48 -16.46
CA PRO A 67 -17.02 18.52 -15.01
C PRO A 67 -16.50 17.17 -14.48
N TRP A 68 -15.60 17.23 -13.51
CA TRP A 68 -15.17 16.06 -12.75
C TRP A 68 -16.31 15.53 -11.87
N PRO A 69 -16.34 14.22 -11.58
CA PRO A 69 -17.36 13.66 -10.72
C PRO A 69 -17.26 14.25 -9.30
N ALA A 70 -18.42 14.41 -8.68
CA ALA A 70 -18.48 14.78 -7.27
C ALA A 70 -18.16 13.56 -6.40
N TRP A 71 -17.42 13.78 -5.33
CA TRP A 71 -17.11 12.77 -4.32
C TRP A 71 -18.02 12.93 -3.10
N SER A 72 -18.31 11.82 -2.43
CA SER A 72 -19.20 11.79 -1.25
C SER A 72 -18.53 12.35 0.02
N VAL A 73 -17.22 12.63 -0.03
CA VAL A 73 -16.40 13.10 1.09
C VAL A 73 -15.59 14.33 0.67
N PRO A 74 -15.12 15.14 1.62
CA PRO A 74 -14.23 16.27 1.34
C PRO A 74 -12.94 15.86 0.63
N PRO A 75 -12.22 16.77 -0.04
CA PRO A 75 -10.94 16.51 -0.66
C PRO A 75 -9.94 15.83 0.30
N GLY A 76 -9.32 14.74 -0.15
CA GLY A 76 -8.31 14.01 0.61
C GLY A 76 -8.84 13.06 1.70
N TYR A 77 -10.15 12.94 1.87
CA TYR A 77 -10.76 12.07 2.89
C TYR A 77 -10.97 10.66 2.37
N LEU A 78 -10.74 9.66 3.24
CA LEU A 78 -11.06 8.27 2.98
C LEU A 78 -12.55 8.12 2.67
N THR A 79 -12.87 7.35 1.63
CA THR A 79 -14.26 7.03 1.29
C THR A 79 -14.80 5.85 2.10
N ALA A 80 -16.12 5.68 2.11
CA ALA A 80 -16.73 4.49 2.71
C ALA A 80 -16.28 3.20 1.97
N HIS A 81 -16.13 3.26 0.65
CA HIS A 81 -15.58 2.18 -0.16
C HIS A 81 -14.13 1.88 0.22
N GLY A 82 -13.29 2.91 0.34
CA GLY A 82 -11.91 2.77 0.80
C GLY A 82 -11.80 2.14 2.18
N PHE A 83 -12.72 2.46 3.10
CA PHE A 83 -12.78 1.81 4.41
C PHE A 83 -13.06 0.29 4.29
N GLU A 84 -14.04 -0.12 3.48
CA GLU A 84 -14.33 -1.55 3.28
C GLU A 84 -13.18 -2.30 2.60
N LEU A 85 -12.49 -1.68 1.63
CA LEU A 85 -11.30 -2.27 1.00
C LEU A 85 -10.18 -2.52 2.02
N MET A 86 -9.89 -1.56 2.89
CA MET A 86 -8.88 -1.71 3.95
C MET A 86 -9.29 -2.77 4.97
N LYS A 87 -10.56 -2.90 5.28
CA LYS A 87 -11.08 -3.94 6.16
C LYS A 87 -10.95 -5.33 5.53
N LEU A 88 -11.23 -5.48 4.24
CA LEU A 88 -10.98 -6.73 3.50
C LEU A 88 -9.49 -7.08 3.49
N PHE A 89 -8.61 -6.08 3.35
CA PHE A 89 -7.18 -6.29 3.40
C PHE A 89 -6.72 -6.76 4.78
N GLY A 90 -7.15 -6.11 5.86
CA GLY A 90 -6.88 -6.56 7.22
C GLY A 90 -7.36 -7.98 7.51
N ALA A 91 -8.49 -8.42 6.93
CA ALA A 91 -8.97 -9.79 7.05
C ALA A 91 -8.03 -10.80 6.36
N TYR A 92 -7.49 -10.43 5.18
CA TYR A 92 -6.47 -11.22 4.48
C TYR A 92 -5.18 -11.33 5.30
N ASP A 93 -4.71 -10.21 5.85
CA ASP A 93 -3.51 -10.18 6.70
C ASP A 93 -3.68 -11.08 7.92
N ARG A 94 -4.85 -11.05 8.55
CA ARG A 94 -5.15 -11.98 9.66
C ARG A 94 -4.98 -13.42 9.23
N ALA A 95 -5.51 -13.80 8.07
CA ALA A 95 -5.40 -15.16 7.57
C ALA A 95 -3.94 -15.53 7.30
N SER A 96 -3.18 -14.66 6.64
CA SER A 96 -1.76 -14.85 6.32
C SER A 96 -0.89 -14.95 7.58
N LEU A 97 -1.12 -14.08 8.57
CA LEU A 97 -0.39 -14.08 9.84
C LEU A 97 -0.74 -15.31 10.69
N ALA A 98 -1.97 -15.82 10.57
CA ALA A 98 -2.37 -17.06 11.22
C ALA A 98 -1.73 -18.29 10.57
N GLU A 99 -1.67 -18.32 9.23
CA GLU A 99 -0.96 -19.37 8.48
C GLU A 99 0.55 -19.38 8.82
N ALA A 100 1.17 -18.20 8.97
CA ALA A 100 2.55 -18.07 9.44
C ALA A 100 2.75 -18.37 10.94
N GLY A 101 1.67 -18.69 11.67
CA GLY A 101 1.72 -19.04 13.09
C GLY A 101 1.94 -17.87 14.06
N LEU A 102 1.81 -16.61 13.58
CA LEU A 102 2.03 -15.44 14.43
C LEU A 102 0.82 -15.17 15.35
N PHE A 103 -0.40 -15.38 14.84
CA PHE A 103 -1.66 -15.26 15.58
C PHE A 103 -2.51 -16.53 15.45
N ALA A 104 -3.47 -16.71 16.34
CA ALA A 104 -4.53 -17.70 16.15
C ALA A 104 -5.43 -17.24 14.98
N ALA A 105 -6.06 -18.16 14.26
CA ALA A 105 -6.94 -17.80 13.12
C ALA A 105 -8.15 -16.95 13.54
N GLN A 106 -8.60 -17.05 14.81
CA GLN A 106 -9.75 -16.35 15.36
C GLN A 106 -9.45 -15.83 16.77
N GLY A 107 -10.34 -14.97 17.27
CA GLY A 107 -10.24 -14.37 18.60
C GLY A 107 -9.41 -13.11 18.65
N CYS A 108 -9.47 -12.43 19.78
CA CYS A 108 -8.74 -11.18 19.99
C CYS A 108 -7.27 -11.45 20.34
N PRO A 109 -6.34 -10.58 19.86
CA PRO A 109 -4.95 -10.62 20.31
C PRO A 109 -4.87 -10.20 21.78
N ALA A 110 -3.80 -10.61 22.47
CA ALA A 110 -3.48 -9.96 23.74
C ALA A 110 -3.14 -8.48 23.48
N ALA A 111 -3.42 -7.61 24.45
CA ALA A 111 -3.15 -6.17 24.31
C ALA A 111 -1.66 -5.86 24.02
N SER A 112 -0.77 -6.75 24.45
CA SER A 112 0.67 -6.66 24.17
C SER A 112 1.09 -7.21 22.79
N ASP A 113 0.19 -7.84 22.03
CA ASP A 113 0.57 -8.49 20.77
C ASP A 113 0.62 -7.51 19.60
N THR A 114 -0.12 -6.41 19.66
CA THR A 114 -0.27 -5.48 18.54
C THR A 114 -0.09 -4.02 18.96
N TYR A 115 0.48 -3.23 18.07
CA TYR A 115 0.56 -1.78 18.19
C TYR A 115 0.27 -1.14 16.83
N ILE A 116 -0.77 -0.30 16.76
CA ILE A 116 -1.19 0.40 15.54
C ILE A 116 -1.00 1.89 15.78
N TRP A 117 -0.23 2.53 14.90
CA TRP A 117 0.04 3.96 14.93
C TRP A 117 -0.30 4.55 13.55
N ALA A 118 -1.19 5.52 13.50
CA ALA A 118 -1.59 6.21 12.29
C ALA A 118 -1.13 7.67 12.32
N ASP A 119 -0.81 8.22 11.16
CA ASP A 119 -0.66 9.65 10.98
C ASP A 119 -1.97 10.38 11.29
N THR A 120 -1.90 11.70 11.47
CA THR A 120 -2.98 12.54 11.99
C THR A 120 -4.10 12.85 10.99
N ASP A 121 -3.91 12.53 9.72
CA ASP A 121 -4.93 12.73 8.70
C ASP A 121 -6.14 11.78 8.87
N GLN A 122 -7.35 12.29 8.59
CA GLN A 122 -8.56 11.47 8.64
C GLN A 122 -8.40 10.15 7.86
N ARG A 123 -7.85 10.20 6.64
CA ARG A 123 -7.69 9.01 5.78
C ARG A 123 -6.78 7.94 6.38
N THR A 124 -5.75 8.33 7.12
CA THR A 124 -4.83 7.40 7.77
C THR A 124 -5.44 6.81 9.04
N LEU A 125 -6.10 7.64 9.85
CA LEU A 125 -6.83 7.22 11.04
C LEU A 125 -7.95 6.21 10.70
N GLU A 126 -8.78 6.53 9.72
CA GLU A 126 -9.88 5.64 9.30
C GLU A 126 -9.36 4.37 8.62
N SER A 127 -8.26 4.43 7.86
CA SER A 127 -7.60 3.23 7.32
C SER A 127 -7.06 2.33 8.42
N GLY A 128 -6.44 2.90 9.45
CA GLY A 128 -5.98 2.15 10.62
C GLY A 128 -7.12 1.44 11.35
N LYS A 129 -8.26 2.12 11.53
CA LYS A 129 -9.47 1.53 12.11
C LYS A 129 -10.05 0.40 11.24
N ALA A 130 -10.05 0.60 9.92
CA ALA A 130 -10.55 -0.41 8.98
C ALA A 130 -9.66 -1.66 8.98
N LEU A 131 -8.33 -1.50 8.89
CA LEU A 131 -7.37 -2.61 9.01
C LEU A 131 -7.53 -3.35 10.33
N SER A 132 -7.62 -2.62 11.45
CA SER A 132 -7.85 -3.20 12.78
C SER A 132 -9.14 -4.01 12.82
N ALA A 133 -10.23 -3.49 12.27
CA ALA A 133 -11.52 -4.18 12.21
C ALA A 133 -11.49 -5.46 11.35
N GLY A 134 -10.68 -5.48 10.29
CA GLY A 134 -10.45 -6.66 9.46
C GLY A 134 -9.54 -7.69 10.12
N LEU A 135 -8.40 -7.23 10.67
CA LEU A 135 -7.44 -8.07 11.39
C LEU A 135 -8.05 -8.77 12.60
N PHE A 136 -8.86 -8.06 13.38
CA PHE A 136 -9.35 -8.51 14.66
C PHE A 136 -10.85 -8.19 14.84
N PRO A 137 -11.73 -8.83 14.05
CA PRO A 137 -13.16 -8.53 14.04
C PRO A 137 -13.77 -8.71 15.43
N GLY A 138 -14.49 -7.68 15.89
CA GLY A 138 -15.13 -7.64 17.20
C GLY A 138 -14.21 -7.38 18.38
N CYS A 139 -12.91 -7.09 18.13
CA CYS A 139 -11.93 -6.80 19.18
C CYS A 139 -11.68 -5.29 19.32
N ALA A 140 -11.48 -4.82 20.53
CA ALA A 140 -11.10 -3.43 20.80
C ALA A 140 -9.57 -3.28 20.73
N VAL A 141 -9.01 -3.22 19.52
CA VAL A 141 -7.59 -2.94 19.29
C VAL A 141 -7.45 -1.44 18.98
N PRO A 142 -6.78 -0.65 19.83
CA PRO A 142 -6.68 0.80 19.64
C PRO A 142 -5.80 1.16 18.44
N VAL A 143 -6.18 2.22 17.73
CA VAL A 143 -5.34 2.94 16.79
C VAL A 143 -4.85 4.20 17.48
N HIS A 144 -3.55 4.31 17.64
CA HIS A 144 -2.90 5.45 18.26
C HIS A 144 -2.50 6.49 17.19
N SER A 145 -2.47 7.76 17.58
CA SER A 145 -2.05 8.88 16.74
C SER A 145 -1.69 10.06 17.65
N LEU A 146 -1.01 11.05 17.11
CA LEU A 146 -0.97 12.39 17.70
C LEU A 146 -2.34 13.08 17.58
N GLY A 147 -2.47 14.29 18.16
CA GLY A 147 -3.70 15.09 18.03
C GLY A 147 -3.98 15.48 16.58
N GLU A 148 -5.25 15.67 16.25
CA GLU A 148 -5.67 16.13 14.92
C GLU A 148 -5.01 17.47 14.57
N GLY A 149 -4.36 17.53 13.42
CA GLY A 149 -3.63 18.71 12.94
C GLY A 149 -2.20 18.86 13.50
N ASP A 150 -1.75 17.98 14.39
CA ASP A 150 -0.36 17.92 14.80
C ASP A 150 0.49 17.34 13.67
N ASN A 151 1.73 17.83 13.53
CA ASN A 151 2.70 17.25 12.60
C ASN A 151 3.41 16.08 13.28
N ASP A 152 3.18 14.85 12.81
CA ASP A 152 3.88 13.67 13.30
C ASP A 152 5.24 13.52 12.59
N PRO A 153 6.38 13.73 13.30
CA PRO A 153 7.70 13.63 12.67
C PRO A 153 8.07 12.21 12.22
N LEU A 154 7.29 11.20 12.58
CA LEU A 154 7.47 9.85 12.06
C LEU A 154 7.05 9.76 10.59
N PHE A 155 5.96 10.41 10.22
CA PHE A 155 5.42 10.41 8.85
C PHE A 155 5.87 11.64 8.03
N HIS A 156 6.12 12.75 8.69
CA HIS A 156 6.46 14.03 8.08
C HIS A 156 7.78 14.54 8.65
N ALA A 157 8.87 14.32 7.93
CA ALA A 157 10.17 14.83 8.34
C ALA A 157 10.16 16.37 8.35
N PRO A 158 10.63 17.03 9.44
CA PRO A 158 10.65 18.46 9.52
C PRO A 158 11.68 19.04 8.53
N ALA A 159 11.21 19.78 7.51
CA ALA A 159 12.05 20.46 6.52
C ALA A 159 12.96 21.56 7.15
N ALA A 160 12.61 22.04 8.32
CA ALA A 160 13.32 23.13 9.02
C ALA A 160 14.72 22.74 9.57
N ALA A 161 15.13 21.49 9.44
CA ALA A 161 16.37 20.95 10.05
C ALA A 161 17.60 21.03 9.14
N ILE A 162 17.49 21.50 7.89
CA ILE A 162 18.62 21.56 6.96
C ILE A 162 19.14 22.99 6.81
N ASP A 163 20.48 23.13 6.75
CA ASP A 163 21.11 24.39 6.41
C ASP A 163 20.99 24.72 4.90
N SER A 164 21.33 25.98 4.57
CA SER A 164 21.21 26.47 3.18
C SER A 164 22.12 25.70 2.21
N ALA A 165 23.29 25.26 2.66
CA ALA A 165 24.24 24.52 1.81
C ALA A 165 23.72 23.11 1.50
N GLU A 166 23.08 22.45 2.45
CA GLU A 166 22.39 21.17 2.23
C GLU A 166 21.19 21.36 1.27
N ALA A 167 20.36 22.39 1.49
CA ALA A 167 19.27 22.71 0.60
C ALA A 167 19.73 22.97 -0.85
N ASP A 168 20.89 23.62 -1.03
CA ASP A 168 21.49 23.85 -2.34
C ASP A 168 21.95 22.53 -2.99
N ARG A 169 22.55 21.61 -2.24
CA ARG A 169 22.94 20.27 -2.72
C ARG A 169 21.72 19.45 -3.18
N VAL A 170 20.69 19.40 -2.33
CA VAL A 170 19.43 18.71 -2.64
C VAL A 170 18.80 19.26 -3.92
N PHE A 171 18.74 20.59 -4.04
CA PHE A 171 18.18 21.23 -5.23
C PHE A 171 18.99 20.95 -6.49
N ALA A 172 20.32 20.95 -6.41
CA ALA A 172 21.21 20.64 -7.53
C ALA A 172 21.06 19.18 -7.99
N GLU A 173 21.01 18.23 -7.04
CA GLU A 173 20.77 16.81 -7.35
C GLU A 173 19.40 16.60 -8.00
N PHE A 174 18.35 17.15 -7.40
CA PHE A 174 16.99 17.07 -7.94
C PHE A 174 16.90 17.68 -9.36
N SER A 175 17.48 18.88 -9.57
CA SER A 175 17.50 19.55 -10.87
C SER A 175 18.20 18.72 -11.93
N THR A 176 19.29 18.04 -11.57
CA THR A 176 20.02 17.14 -12.48
C THR A 176 19.16 15.95 -12.86
N ARG A 177 18.46 15.34 -11.93
CA ARG A 177 17.53 14.23 -12.21
C ARG A 177 16.37 14.66 -13.09
N VAL A 178 15.76 15.81 -12.79
CA VAL A 178 14.66 16.37 -13.62
C VAL A 178 15.14 16.59 -15.06
N ALA A 179 16.34 17.15 -15.24
CA ALA A 179 16.91 17.38 -16.57
C ALA A 179 17.25 16.08 -17.32
N ALA A 180 17.52 14.99 -16.62
CA ALA A 180 17.83 13.69 -17.21
C ALA A 180 16.59 12.94 -17.74
N VAL A 181 15.38 13.25 -17.26
CA VAL A 181 14.15 12.63 -17.74
C VAL A 181 13.82 13.12 -19.14
N GLN A 182 13.88 12.22 -20.11
CA GLN A 182 13.62 12.56 -21.50
C GLN A 182 12.12 12.60 -21.79
N ALA A 183 11.65 13.66 -22.44
CA ALA A 183 10.24 13.83 -22.83
C ALA A 183 9.71 12.66 -23.67
N SER A 184 10.55 12.02 -24.48
CA SER A 184 10.20 10.84 -25.29
C SER A 184 9.69 9.66 -24.45
N GLN A 185 10.04 9.57 -23.17
CA GLN A 185 9.61 8.49 -22.28
C GLN A 185 8.13 8.59 -21.88
N TYR A 186 7.53 9.80 -21.93
CA TYR A 186 6.19 10.03 -21.41
C TYR A 186 5.29 10.91 -22.31
N SER A 187 5.81 11.55 -23.35
CA SER A 187 5.05 12.50 -24.17
C SER A 187 3.81 11.87 -24.83
N GLY A 188 3.89 10.62 -25.25
CA GLY A 188 2.73 9.89 -25.79
C GLY A 188 1.61 9.71 -24.77
N LEU A 189 1.96 9.31 -23.56
CA LEU A 189 0.99 9.16 -22.45
C LEU A 189 0.42 10.50 -22.02
N LEU A 190 1.26 11.54 -21.98
CA LEU A 190 0.84 12.90 -21.66
C LEU A 190 -0.17 13.42 -22.68
N ALA A 191 0.06 13.16 -23.98
CA ALA A 191 -0.87 13.51 -25.04
C ALA A 191 -2.20 12.75 -24.93
N GLN A 192 -2.17 11.45 -24.60
CA GLN A 192 -3.38 10.67 -24.37
C GLN A 192 -4.15 11.19 -23.14
N MET A 193 -3.47 11.51 -22.05
CA MET A 193 -4.11 12.09 -20.84
C MET A 193 -4.73 13.46 -21.16
N SER A 194 -4.04 14.31 -21.90
CA SER A 194 -4.62 15.57 -22.37
C SER A 194 -5.90 15.37 -23.16
N ARG A 195 -5.95 14.38 -24.07
CA ARG A 195 -7.17 14.04 -24.81
C ARG A 195 -8.28 13.52 -23.91
N ALA A 196 -7.96 12.71 -22.90
CA ALA A 196 -8.95 12.28 -21.90
C ALA A 196 -9.59 13.48 -21.19
N LEU A 197 -8.78 14.44 -20.71
CA LEU A 197 -9.24 15.69 -20.08
C LEU A 197 -10.10 16.54 -21.02
N LEU A 198 -9.83 16.51 -22.33
CA LEU A 198 -10.65 17.17 -23.35
C LEU A 198 -11.92 16.39 -23.69
N GLY A 199 -12.14 15.20 -23.13
CA GLY A 199 -13.28 14.31 -23.40
C GLY A 199 -13.22 13.65 -24.78
N CYS A 200 -12.05 13.54 -25.38
CA CYS A 200 -11.79 13.01 -26.71
C CYS A 200 -11.34 11.55 -26.70
N ASP A 201 -11.33 10.92 -27.88
CA ASP A 201 -10.72 9.61 -28.02
C ASP A 201 -9.19 9.73 -27.90
N LEU A 202 -8.57 8.79 -27.19
CA LEU A 202 -7.18 8.93 -26.74
C LEU A 202 -6.14 8.94 -27.89
N ASP A 203 -6.49 8.34 -29.03
CA ASP A 203 -5.62 8.16 -30.19
C ASP A 203 -6.05 9.00 -31.41
N ALA A 204 -7.05 9.89 -31.26
CA ALA A 204 -7.58 10.71 -32.35
C ALA A 204 -7.28 12.20 -32.13
N ASP A 205 -7.23 12.94 -33.25
CA ASP A 205 -7.24 14.39 -33.19
C ASP A 205 -8.54 14.90 -32.57
N CYS A 206 -8.39 15.91 -31.72
CA CYS A 206 -9.46 16.38 -30.89
C CYS A 206 -9.66 17.90 -30.99
N THR A 207 -10.91 18.28 -31.24
CA THR A 207 -11.38 19.65 -30.98
C THR A 207 -12.40 19.57 -29.85
N PRO A 208 -12.08 20.05 -28.65
CA PRO A 208 -13.00 19.96 -27.51
C PRO A 208 -14.22 20.86 -27.74
N VAL A 209 -15.36 20.42 -27.25
CA VAL A 209 -16.61 21.22 -27.30
C VAL A 209 -16.45 22.50 -26.49
N ARG A 210 -15.74 22.41 -25.38
CA ARG A 210 -15.35 23.53 -24.52
C ARG A 210 -13.88 23.36 -24.18
N PRO A 211 -13.02 24.32 -24.57
CA PRO A 211 -11.60 24.27 -24.16
C PRO A 211 -11.49 24.45 -22.64
N PRO A 212 -10.55 23.76 -21.99
CA PRO A 212 -10.25 23.98 -20.59
C PRO A 212 -9.61 25.38 -20.40
N GLU A 213 -9.63 25.87 -19.16
CA GLU A 213 -8.98 27.15 -18.82
C GLU A 213 -7.45 27.01 -18.83
N VAL A 214 -6.95 25.83 -18.45
CA VAL A 214 -5.53 25.50 -18.40
C VAL A 214 -5.27 24.24 -19.22
N SER A 215 -4.32 24.32 -20.15
CA SER A 215 -3.88 23.15 -20.92
C SER A 215 -2.83 22.35 -20.17
N LEU A 216 -3.05 21.02 -20.06
CA LEU A 216 -2.04 20.11 -19.51
C LEU A 216 -0.71 20.16 -20.31
N MET A 217 -0.77 20.50 -21.59
CA MET A 217 0.39 20.53 -22.49
C MET A 217 1.18 21.84 -22.40
N GLU A 218 0.73 22.81 -21.61
CA GLU A 218 1.42 24.10 -21.49
C GLU A 218 2.60 24.03 -20.52
N GLY A 219 3.66 24.75 -20.88
CA GLY A 219 4.85 24.89 -20.05
C GLY A 219 5.90 23.81 -20.28
N LYS A 220 6.91 23.83 -19.42
CA LYS A 220 8.01 22.86 -19.39
C LYS A 220 8.19 22.34 -17.97
N ASN A 221 8.57 21.07 -17.85
CA ASN A 221 8.98 20.55 -16.58
C ASN A 221 10.25 21.24 -16.08
N GLY A 222 10.29 21.57 -14.81
CA GLY A 222 11.42 22.24 -14.18
C GLY A 222 11.46 22.04 -12.69
N ALA A 223 12.67 21.93 -12.16
CA ALA A 223 12.91 21.94 -10.73
C ALA A 223 12.78 23.39 -10.22
N VAL A 224 12.05 23.57 -9.13
CA VAL A 224 11.99 24.85 -8.39
C VAL A 224 12.23 24.62 -6.92
N ARG A 225 12.73 25.65 -6.25
CA ARG A 225 12.84 25.61 -4.79
C ARG A 225 11.45 25.57 -4.18
N GLY A 226 11.25 24.66 -3.26
CA GLY A 226 9.99 24.52 -2.54
C GLY A 226 9.77 25.65 -1.53
N LYS A 227 8.62 25.61 -0.89
CA LYS A 227 8.23 26.54 0.18
C LYS A 227 7.63 25.74 1.33
N GLY A 228 7.76 26.22 2.56
CA GLY A 228 7.27 25.55 3.76
C GLY A 228 8.03 24.23 3.97
N ASP A 229 7.29 23.14 4.05
CA ASP A 229 7.84 21.81 4.33
C ASP A 229 8.47 21.11 3.10
N HIS A 230 8.37 21.72 1.92
CA HIS A 230 8.97 21.21 0.70
C HIS A 230 10.24 21.93 0.34
N ILE A 231 11.36 21.22 0.20
CA ILE A 231 12.65 21.81 -0.19
C ILE A 231 12.72 22.05 -1.68
N VAL A 232 12.11 21.15 -2.45
CA VAL A 232 12.03 21.19 -3.91
C VAL A 232 10.61 20.89 -4.37
N THR A 233 10.28 21.32 -5.58
CA THR A 233 9.01 20.99 -6.24
C THR A 233 9.29 20.82 -7.74
N LEU A 234 8.69 19.81 -8.36
CA LEU A 234 8.60 19.71 -9.81
C LEU A 234 7.42 20.57 -10.28
N GLN A 235 7.66 21.46 -11.25
CA GLN A 235 6.62 22.21 -11.95
C GLN A 235 6.50 21.74 -13.39
N GLY A 236 5.32 21.94 -13.98
CA GLY A 236 5.06 21.68 -15.39
C GLY A 236 4.13 20.49 -15.64
N PRO A 237 3.97 20.09 -16.91
CA PRO A 237 2.99 19.08 -17.35
C PRO A 237 3.08 17.75 -16.62
N LEU A 238 4.28 17.27 -16.31
CA LEU A 238 4.46 15.98 -15.62
C LEU A 238 3.92 16.00 -14.19
N ALA A 239 4.08 17.10 -13.46
CA ALA A 239 3.54 17.25 -12.12
C ALA A 239 2.00 17.22 -12.09
N GLN A 240 1.38 17.91 -13.06
CA GLN A 240 -0.07 17.91 -13.22
C GLN A 240 -0.58 16.55 -13.68
N ALA A 241 0.10 15.92 -14.63
CA ALA A 241 -0.25 14.59 -15.12
C ALA A 241 -0.14 13.52 -14.04
N SER A 242 0.81 13.66 -13.11
CA SER A 242 0.91 12.79 -11.93
C SER A 242 -0.36 12.85 -11.08
N SER A 243 -0.90 14.05 -10.81
CA SER A 243 -2.16 14.21 -10.06
C SER A 243 -3.33 13.59 -10.80
N PHE A 244 -3.48 13.84 -12.12
CA PHE A 244 -4.58 13.25 -12.88
C PHE A 244 -4.46 11.74 -13.03
N ALA A 245 -3.24 11.19 -13.11
CA ALA A 245 -3.04 9.75 -13.14
C ALA A 245 -3.54 9.09 -11.84
N GLU A 246 -3.23 9.70 -10.70
CA GLU A 246 -3.74 9.27 -9.41
C GLU A 246 -5.26 9.46 -9.33
N ASP A 247 -5.81 10.59 -9.78
CA ASP A 247 -7.25 10.86 -9.75
C ASP A 247 -8.04 9.83 -10.57
N PHE A 248 -7.56 9.45 -11.77
CA PHE A 248 -8.18 8.38 -12.55
C PHE A 248 -8.04 7.01 -11.89
N GLN A 249 -6.91 6.74 -11.21
CA GLN A 249 -6.76 5.54 -10.40
C GLN A 249 -7.77 5.53 -9.24
N LEU A 250 -7.95 6.66 -8.57
CA LEU A 250 -8.93 6.80 -7.47
C LEU A 250 -10.37 6.62 -7.95
N GLU A 251 -10.75 7.23 -9.10
CA GLU A 251 -12.08 7.01 -9.70
C GLU A 251 -12.32 5.52 -9.98
N TYR A 252 -11.32 4.84 -10.57
CA TYR A 252 -11.43 3.43 -10.89
C TYR A 252 -11.52 2.59 -9.61
N THR A 253 -10.61 2.80 -8.66
CA THR A 253 -10.53 2.01 -7.42
C THR A 253 -11.66 2.32 -6.43
N GLU A 254 -12.36 3.44 -6.55
CA GLU A 254 -13.62 3.73 -5.86
C GLU A 254 -14.80 2.87 -6.39
N GLY A 255 -14.60 2.12 -7.46
CA GLY A 255 -15.67 1.35 -8.08
C GLY A 255 -16.65 2.21 -8.87
N MET A 256 -16.24 3.38 -9.35
CA MET A 256 -17.11 4.22 -10.17
C MET A 256 -17.51 3.49 -11.46
N PRO A 257 -18.76 3.68 -11.95
CA PRO A 257 -19.19 3.10 -13.22
C PRO A 257 -18.22 3.47 -14.35
N SER A 258 -17.95 2.55 -15.28
CA SER A 258 -16.96 2.75 -16.35
C SER A 258 -17.17 4.02 -17.17
N GLN A 259 -18.44 4.47 -17.36
CA GLN A 259 -18.75 5.73 -18.04
C GLN A 259 -18.38 6.98 -17.24
N SER A 260 -18.06 6.84 -15.95
CA SER A 260 -17.64 7.95 -15.08
C SER A 260 -16.13 8.07 -15.00
N VAL A 261 -15.38 6.97 -15.08
CA VAL A 261 -13.92 6.98 -15.00
C VAL A 261 -13.36 7.69 -16.24
N GLY A 262 -12.74 8.85 -16.02
CA GLY A 262 -12.24 9.69 -17.12
C GLY A 262 -13.30 9.94 -18.18
N TRP A 263 -14.56 10.13 -17.78
CA TRP A 263 -15.72 10.31 -18.66
C TRP A 263 -15.94 9.17 -19.67
N GLY A 264 -15.59 7.94 -19.28
CA GLY A 264 -15.69 6.75 -20.11
C GLY A 264 -14.54 6.57 -21.09
N LYS A 265 -13.45 7.31 -20.93
CA LYS A 265 -12.23 7.24 -21.76
C LYS A 265 -11.09 6.47 -21.09
N VAL A 266 -11.21 6.17 -19.80
CA VAL A 266 -10.16 5.54 -19.01
C VAL A 266 -10.70 4.23 -18.44
N ASP A 267 -10.21 3.12 -18.96
CA ASP A 267 -10.44 1.76 -18.44
C ASP A 267 -9.26 1.32 -17.56
N GLU A 268 -9.32 0.09 -17.03
CA GLU A 268 -8.26 -0.51 -16.22
C GLU A 268 -6.89 -0.46 -16.91
N ALA A 269 -6.85 -0.85 -18.19
CA ALA A 269 -5.61 -0.86 -18.96
C ALA A 269 -5.03 0.56 -19.16
N GLN A 270 -5.91 1.55 -19.27
CA GLN A 270 -5.49 2.93 -19.40
C GLN A 270 -5.06 3.54 -18.06
N VAL A 271 -5.68 3.15 -16.95
CA VAL A 271 -5.20 3.49 -15.60
C VAL A 271 -3.77 3.00 -15.41
N ILE A 272 -3.49 1.72 -15.73
CA ILE A 272 -2.13 1.13 -15.66
C ILE A 272 -1.13 1.95 -16.47
N LYS A 273 -1.50 2.40 -17.67
CA LYS A 273 -0.62 3.23 -18.50
C LYS A 273 -0.40 4.61 -17.91
N PHE A 274 -1.46 5.26 -17.44
CA PHE A 274 -1.36 6.62 -16.91
C PHE A 274 -0.59 6.69 -15.60
N ILE A 275 -0.69 5.66 -14.75
CA ILE A 275 0.06 5.62 -13.50
C ILE A 275 1.58 5.64 -13.72
N ALA A 276 2.07 5.28 -14.90
CA ALA A 276 3.48 5.46 -15.23
C ALA A 276 3.93 6.93 -15.19
N LEU A 277 3.03 7.89 -15.48
CA LEU A 277 3.32 9.33 -15.32
C LEU A 277 3.49 9.69 -13.84
N HIS A 278 2.65 9.12 -12.97
CA HIS A 278 2.77 9.26 -11.53
C HIS A 278 4.07 8.62 -11.02
N SER A 279 4.41 7.41 -11.47
CA SER A 279 5.65 6.74 -11.07
C SER A 279 6.90 7.53 -11.45
N ILE A 280 6.95 8.16 -12.64
CA ILE A 280 8.08 9.03 -13.05
C ILE A 280 8.18 10.26 -12.14
N TYR A 281 7.05 10.93 -11.87
CA TYR A 281 7.01 12.07 -10.95
C TYR A 281 7.46 11.66 -9.54
N PHE A 282 6.93 10.54 -9.07
CA PHE A 282 7.17 10.03 -7.73
C PHE A 282 8.65 9.61 -7.53
N ASP A 283 9.26 9.00 -8.56
CA ASP A 283 10.68 8.68 -8.56
C ASP A 283 11.55 9.94 -8.43
N LEU A 284 11.20 11.01 -9.11
CA LEU A 284 11.90 12.29 -8.98
C LEU A 284 11.72 12.90 -7.58
N MET A 285 10.49 12.99 -7.10
CA MET A 285 10.17 13.72 -5.87
C MET A 285 10.58 12.96 -4.60
N HIS A 286 10.40 11.63 -4.57
CA HIS A 286 10.52 10.83 -3.34
C HIS A 286 11.61 9.76 -3.39
N ARG A 287 12.21 9.51 -4.56
CA ARG A 287 13.30 8.54 -4.72
C ARG A 287 14.64 9.20 -5.12
N THR A 288 14.70 10.54 -5.19
CA THR A 288 15.99 11.26 -5.26
C THR A 288 16.75 11.01 -3.95
N PRO A 289 18.00 10.49 -3.98
CA PRO A 289 18.69 9.97 -2.81
C PRO A 289 18.73 10.93 -1.62
N SER A 290 19.03 12.22 -1.85
CA SER A 290 19.03 13.22 -0.77
C SER A 290 17.63 13.47 -0.20
N LEU A 291 16.59 13.53 -1.04
CA LEU A 291 15.20 13.69 -0.60
C LEU A 291 14.73 12.45 0.15
N ALA A 292 14.95 11.24 -0.39
CA ALA A 292 14.60 10.00 0.27
C ALA A 292 15.24 9.88 1.66
N LYS A 293 16.52 10.27 1.79
CA LYS A 293 17.21 10.28 3.07
C LYS A 293 16.56 11.25 4.06
N MET A 294 16.17 12.41 3.61
CA MET A 294 15.51 13.41 4.48
C MET A 294 14.12 12.95 4.92
N GLU A 295 13.33 12.43 3.98
CA GLU A 295 11.92 12.05 4.22
C GLU A 295 11.78 10.78 5.04
N ALA A 296 12.69 9.79 4.87
CA ALA A 296 12.49 8.45 5.43
C ALA A 296 13.50 8.02 6.49
N SER A 297 14.59 8.75 6.76
CA SER A 297 15.59 8.29 7.74
C SER A 297 15.01 8.04 9.13
N ASN A 298 14.11 8.91 9.60
CA ASN A 298 13.48 8.76 10.91
C ASN A 298 12.59 7.50 10.97
N MET A 299 11.77 7.27 9.96
CA MET A 299 10.89 6.10 9.92
C MET A 299 11.68 4.80 9.75
N LEU A 300 12.69 4.77 8.88
CA LEU A 300 13.53 3.58 8.70
C LEU A 300 14.35 3.26 9.97
N ASP A 301 14.88 4.26 10.67
CA ASP A 301 15.52 4.07 11.96
C ASP A 301 14.55 3.52 13.00
N THR A 302 13.34 4.07 13.10
CA THR A 302 12.28 3.57 13.99
C THR A 302 11.90 2.12 13.68
N ILE A 303 11.74 1.75 12.41
CA ILE A 303 11.49 0.37 11.98
C ILE A 303 12.64 -0.55 12.40
N THR A 304 13.88 -0.12 12.13
CA THR A 304 15.10 -0.90 12.47
C THR A 304 15.20 -1.13 13.97
N ARG A 305 14.98 -0.10 14.78
CA ARG A 305 14.98 -0.22 16.27
C ARG A 305 13.84 -1.07 16.78
N THR A 306 12.67 -1.04 16.12
CA THR A 306 11.53 -1.89 16.47
C THR A 306 11.82 -3.37 16.16
N LEU A 307 12.46 -3.66 15.03
CA LEU A 307 12.95 -5.01 14.73
C LEU A 307 14.03 -5.46 15.73
N GLN A 308 14.99 -4.58 16.08
CA GLN A 308 16.00 -4.85 17.11
C GLN A 308 15.34 -5.18 18.46
N GLN A 309 14.30 -4.44 18.85
CA GLN A 309 13.53 -4.73 20.05
C GLN A 309 12.92 -6.14 20.01
N GLY A 310 12.42 -6.59 18.84
CA GLY A 310 11.94 -7.95 18.61
C GLY A 310 13.03 -9.02 18.66
N VAL A 311 14.26 -8.69 18.18
CA VAL A 311 15.44 -9.56 18.26
C VAL A 311 15.90 -9.72 19.69
N GLU A 312 16.04 -8.63 20.44
CA GLU A 312 16.61 -8.60 21.78
C GLU A 312 15.62 -8.94 22.90
N GLY A 313 14.32 -8.84 22.62
CA GLY A 313 13.25 -9.09 23.62
C GLY A 313 13.23 -8.06 24.76
N LYS A 314 13.83 -6.88 24.58
CA LYS A 314 13.90 -5.79 25.57
C LYS A 314 13.66 -4.44 24.91
N ILE A 315 13.34 -3.41 25.72
CA ILE A 315 13.09 -2.05 25.24
C ILE A 315 14.36 -1.51 24.55
N VAL A 316 14.20 -1.00 23.34
CA VAL A 316 15.21 -0.30 22.56
C VAL A 316 14.77 1.16 22.40
N ALA A 317 15.64 2.10 22.73
CA ALA A 317 15.36 3.54 22.59
C ALA A 317 15.08 3.89 21.13
N GLY A 318 14.01 4.63 20.85
CA GLY A 318 13.55 4.98 19.50
C GLY A 318 12.75 3.91 18.78
N ALA A 319 12.55 2.72 19.38
CA ALA A 319 11.58 1.75 18.88
C ALA A 319 10.14 2.20 19.17
N ILE A 320 9.20 1.77 18.35
CA ILE A 320 7.77 1.98 18.56
C ILE A 320 7.10 0.69 19.05
N GLY A 321 6.07 0.82 19.90
CA GLY A 321 5.42 -0.32 20.55
C GLY A 321 6.24 -0.91 21.69
N ALA A 322 6.04 -2.20 22.00
CA ALA A 322 6.66 -2.93 23.11
C ALA A 322 7.41 -4.17 22.63
N PRO A 323 8.39 -4.70 23.41
CA PRO A 323 9.19 -5.87 23.02
C PRO A 323 8.39 -7.15 22.76
N GLY A 324 7.16 -7.25 23.31
CA GLY A 324 6.25 -8.38 23.10
C GLY A 324 5.34 -8.27 21.88
N ASN A 325 5.36 -7.15 21.17
CA ASN A 325 4.51 -7.01 19.99
C ASN A 325 4.88 -8.04 18.92
N LYS A 326 3.86 -8.61 18.29
CA LYS A 326 3.93 -9.49 17.13
C LYS A 326 3.65 -8.74 15.83
N LEU A 327 2.83 -7.69 15.92
CA LEU A 327 2.50 -6.80 14.82
C LEU A 327 2.64 -5.35 15.26
N VAL A 328 3.40 -4.58 14.49
CA VAL A 328 3.44 -3.12 14.54
C VAL A 328 2.97 -2.61 13.19
N LEU A 329 1.89 -1.85 13.17
CA LEU A 329 1.29 -1.30 11.94
C LEU A 329 1.40 0.22 11.97
N LEU A 330 2.09 0.79 10.99
CA LEU A 330 2.27 2.23 10.77
C LEU A 330 1.41 2.61 9.57
N VAL A 331 0.36 3.40 9.77
CA VAL A 331 -0.57 3.79 8.71
C VAL A 331 -0.32 5.22 8.30
N GLY A 332 0.25 5.38 7.11
CA GLY A 332 0.66 6.67 6.55
C GLY A 332 0.31 6.80 5.07
N HIS A 333 1.31 7.19 4.29
CA HIS A 333 1.19 7.66 2.93
C HIS A 333 2.15 6.94 1.98
N ASP A 334 1.92 7.09 0.67
CA ASP A 334 2.88 6.71 -0.37
C ASP A 334 4.24 7.39 -0.16
N THR A 335 4.23 8.65 0.27
CA THR A 335 5.42 9.45 0.61
C THR A 335 6.22 8.92 1.81
N ASN A 336 5.75 7.89 2.50
CA ASN A 336 6.53 7.14 3.49
C ASN A 336 7.15 5.88 2.87
N ILE A 337 6.38 5.11 2.09
CA ILE A 337 6.84 3.86 1.48
C ILE A 337 7.89 4.13 0.38
N GLY A 338 7.65 5.13 -0.47
CA GLY A 338 8.53 5.45 -1.59
C GLY A 338 9.97 5.78 -1.17
N PRO A 339 10.19 6.74 -0.26
CA PRO A 339 11.53 7.07 0.23
C PRO A 339 12.21 5.92 0.97
N ILE A 340 11.49 5.14 1.80
CA ILE A 340 12.04 3.93 2.43
C ILE A 340 12.52 2.94 1.36
N SER A 341 11.71 2.73 0.33
CA SER A 341 12.07 1.81 -0.76
C SER A 341 13.30 2.28 -1.52
N ALA A 342 13.45 3.61 -1.73
CA ALA A 342 14.64 4.19 -2.34
C ALA A 342 15.90 3.98 -1.49
N LEU A 343 15.81 4.21 -0.17
CA LEU A 343 16.93 4.01 0.75
C LEU A 343 17.42 2.56 0.79
N LEU A 344 16.53 1.60 0.64
CA LEU A 344 16.84 0.18 0.66
C LEU A 344 17.05 -0.42 -0.75
N GLY A 345 16.93 0.37 -1.83
CA GLY A 345 17.07 -0.08 -3.21
C GLY A 345 15.99 -1.07 -3.63
N LEU A 346 14.76 -0.93 -3.11
CA LEU A 346 13.64 -1.83 -3.40
C LEU A 346 12.90 -1.39 -4.66
N HIS A 347 12.59 -2.36 -5.51
CA HIS A 347 11.76 -2.19 -6.69
C HIS A 347 10.78 -3.36 -6.84
N TRP A 348 9.60 -3.08 -7.36
CA TRP A 348 8.57 -4.10 -7.62
C TRP A 348 7.81 -3.83 -8.91
N ASN A 349 7.15 -4.86 -9.40
CA ASN A 349 6.16 -4.73 -10.46
C ASN A 349 4.99 -5.62 -10.11
N LEU A 350 3.94 -5.03 -9.59
CA LEU A 350 2.73 -5.70 -9.15
C LEU A 350 1.54 -5.23 -9.99
N ASP A 351 0.70 -6.15 -10.43
CA ASP A 351 -0.48 -5.86 -11.23
C ASP A 351 -0.17 -5.00 -12.49
N GLY A 352 1.02 -5.21 -13.09
CA GLY A 352 1.49 -4.48 -14.26
C GLY A 352 1.95 -3.04 -13.99
N ARG A 353 2.06 -2.63 -12.72
CA ARG A 353 2.41 -1.27 -12.27
C ARG A 353 3.77 -1.28 -11.59
N ALA A 354 4.77 -0.68 -12.25
CA ALA A 354 6.13 -0.62 -11.73
C ALA A 354 6.24 0.46 -10.64
N ASP A 355 6.75 0.06 -9.47
CA ASP A 355 6.99 0.92 -8.31
C ASP A 355 5.78 1.78 -7.88
N ASP A 356 4.56 1.39 -8.32
CA ASP A 356 3.33 2.04 -7.88
C ASP A 356 3.03 1.70 -6.42
N ILE A 357 2.59 2.71 -5.70
CA ILE A 357 2.16 2.60 -4.31
C ILE A 357 0.67 2.94 -4.27
N ALA A 358 -0.17 2.04 -4.82
CA ALA A 358 -1.62 2.21 -4.86
C ALA A 358 -2.22 2.38 -3.44
N PRO A 359 -3.45 2.93 -3.31
CA PRO A 359 -4.15 2.95 -2.02
C PRO A 359 -4.14 1.59 -1.33
N GLY A 360 -3.80 1.55 -0.05
CA GLY A 360 -3.71 0.32 0.74
C GLY A 360 -2.43 -0.51 0.51
N THR A 361 -1.46 -0.05 -0.29
CA THR A 361 -0.16 -0.75 -0.42
C THR A 361 0.53 -0.87 0.93
N GLU A 362 1.06 -2.04 1.21
CA GLU A 362 1.83 -2.37 2.41
C GLU A 362 3.26 -2.74 2.07
N LEU A 363 4.21 -2.14 2.79
CA LEU A 363 5.61 -2.53 2.86
C LEU A 363 5.85 -3.17 4.23
N ALA A 364 6.07 -4.48 4.26
CA ALA A 364 6.24 -5.23 5.49
C ALA A 364 7.68 -5.72 5.70
N PHE A 365 8.15 -5.60 6.94
CA PHE A 365 9.42 -6.11 7.42
C PHE A 365 9.14 -7.24 8.39
N GLU A 366 9.35 -8.48 7.95
CA GLU A 366 9.05 -9.69 8.69
C GLU A 366 10.32 -10.21 9.39
N LEU A 367 10.32 -10.24 10.73
CA LEU A 367 11.41 -10.81 11.52
C LEU A 367 11.17 -12.31 11.71
N TRP A 368 12.01 -13.12 11.09
CA TRP A 368 12.00 -14.57 11.19
C TRP A 368 13.17 -15.07 12.02
N GLN A 369 12.96 -16.15 12.79
CA GLN A 369 14.02 -16.84 13.52
C GLN A 369 14.14 -18.27 13.03
N THR A 370 15.37 -18.65 12.64
CA THR A 370 15.68 -20.03 12.23
C THR A 370 15.63 -20.97 13.43
N PRO A 371 15.51 -22.29 13.22
CA PRO A 371 15.59 -23.29 14.32
C PRO A 371 16.89 -23.22 15.13
N GLN A 372 17.96 -22.71 14.52
CA GLN A 372 19.28 -22.52 15.18
C GLN A 372 19.35 -21.18 15.93
N GLY A 373 18.27 -20.37 15.94
CA GLY A 373 18.19 -19.11 16.65
C GLY A 373 18.70 -17.87 15.88
N ALA A 374 19.14 -18.02 14.63
CA ALA A 374 19.53 -16.89 13.81
C ALA A 374 18.34 -16.07 13.36
N ASN A 375 18.43 -14.74 13.43
CA ASN A 375 17.36 -13.83 12.99
C ASN A 375 17.57 -13.37 11.54
N ARG A 376 16.49 -13.26 10.80
CA ARG A 376 16.44 -12.81 9.39
C ARG A 376 15.32 -11.81 9.21
N VAL A 377 15.50 -10.86 8.30
CA VAL A 377 14.47 -9.90 7.88
C VAL A 377 14.09 -10.18 6.44
N LYS A 378 12.79 -10.45 6.21
CA LYS A 378 12.20 -10.54 4.88
C LYS A 378 11.40 -9.28 4.61
N VAL A 379 11.58 -8.68 3.44
CA VAL A 379 10.81 -7.52 3.02
C VAL A 379 9.77 -7.95 1.98
N THR A 380 8.54 -7.53 2.15
CA THR A 380 7.45 -7.83 1.22
C THR A 380 6.65 -6.58 0.89
N VAL A 381 6.21 -6.49 -0.37
CA VAL A 381 5.21 -5.51 -0.80
C VAL A 381 3.94 -6.25 -1.16
N THR A 382 2.82 -5.78 -0.66
CA THR A 382 1.49 -6.35 -0.93
C THR A 382 0.53 -5.23 -1.28
N MET A 383 -0.29 -5.41 -2.31
CA MET A 383 -1.37 -4.47 -2.68
C MET A 383 -2.53 -5.19 -3.36
N GLN A 384 -3.73 -4.66 -3.20
CA GLN A 384 -4.88 -5.12 -3.97
C GLN A 384 -4.67 -4.77 -5.45
N THR A 385 -5.13 -5.66 -6.35
CA THR A 385 -5.17 -5.33 -7.78
C THR A 385 -6.23 -4.25 -8.03
N LEU A 386 -6.10 -3.53 -9.15
CA LEU A 386 -7.11 -2.52 -9.54
C LEU A 386 -8.50 -3.14 -9.58
N ARG A 387 -8.62 -4.34 -10.15
CA ARG A 387 -9.89 -5.06 -10.24
C ARG A 387 -10.44 -5.47 -8.88
N GLN A 388 -9.61 -5.97 -7.96
CA GLN A 388 -10.03 -6.32 -6.60
C GLN A 388 -10.61 -5.09 -5.88
N MET A 389 -9.99 -3.92 -6.04
CA MET A 389 -10.49 -2.67 -5.47
C MET A 389 -11.78 -2.23 -6.15
N HIS A 390 -11.82 -2.19 -7.48
CA HIS A 390 -13.01 -1.75 -8.25
C HIS A 390 -14.25 -2.58 -7.93
N GLU A 391 -14.10 -3.90 -7.83
CA GLU A 391 -15.20 -4.85 -7.63
C GLU A 391 -15.43 -5.20 -6.15
N THR A 392 -14.71 -4.60 -5.21
CA THR A 392 -14.76 -4.91 -3.76
C THR A 392 -14.61 -6.42 -3.50
N GLN A 393 -13.66 -7.04 -4.19
CA GLN A 393 -13.51 -8.50 -4.10
C GLN A 393 -12.95 -8.92 -2.74
N ALA A 394 -13.50 -10.00 -2.19
CA ALA A 394 -12.93 -10.63 -1.01
C ALA A 394 -11.53 -11.19 -1.31
N LEU A 395 -10.58 -10.88 -0.44
CA LEU A 395 -9.21 -11.40 -0.52
C LEU A 395 -9.13 -12.74 0.21
N THR A 396 -8.72 -13.76 -0.51
CA THR A 396 -8.64 -15.13 -0.01
C THR A 396 -7.41 -15.83 -0.56
N PRO A 397 -7.01 -17.01 -0.06
CA PRO A 397 -5.94 -17.79 -0.68
C PRO A 397 -6.19 -18.15 -2.16
N ALA A 398 -7.46 -18.21 -2.59
CA ALA A 398 -7.84 -18.44 -3.99
C ALA A 398 -7.88 -17.15 -4.82
N ASN A 399 -7.99 -16.00 -4.18
CA ASN A 399 -7.97 -14.67 -4.79
C ASN A 399 -7.09 -13.73 -3.94
N PRO A 400 -5.77 -14.00 -3.86
CA PRO A 400 -4.87 -13.21 -3.04
C PRO A 400 -4.62 -11.83 -3.65
N PRO A 401 -4.26 -10.82 -2.84
CA PRO A 401 -3.70 -9.59 -3.37
C PRO A 401 -2.38 -9.85 -4.10
N ALA A 402 -1.97 -8.93 -4.95
CA ALA A 402 -0.66 -8.99 -5.57
C ALA A 402 0.43 -8.82 -4.49
N ARG A 403 1.41 -9.73 -4.45
CA ARG A 403 2.46 -9.76 -3.43
C ARG A 403 3.81 -10.13 -4.03
N GLN A 404 4.85 -9.44 -3.59
CA GLN A 404 6.23 -9.73 -3.98
C GLN A 404 7.14 -9.71 -2.75
N VAL A 405 7.97 -10.74 -2.61
CA VAL A 405 9.10 -10.72 -1.67
C VAL A 405 10.26 -10.04 -2.37
N ILE A 406 10.87 -9.05 -1.72
CA ILE A 406 11.95 -8.26 -2.29
C ILE A 406 13.17 -8.38 -1.37
N THR A 407 14.28 -8.78 -1.95
CA THR A 407 15.57 -8.79 -1.24
C THR A 407 16.31 -7.49 -1.56
N PRO A 408 16.64 -6.65 -0.57
CA PRO A 408 17.49 -5.50 -0.81
C PRO A 408 18.79 -5.93 -1.50
N PRO A 409 19.28 -5.21 -2.53
CA PRO A 409 20.46 -5.63 -3.30
C PRO A 409 21.71 -5.85 -2.44
N ALA A 410 21.85 -5.10 -1.36
CA ALA A 410 22.96 -5.22 -0.42
C ALA A 410 22.96 -6.50 0.43
N CYS A 411 21.85 -7.25 0.46
CA CYS A 411 21.72 -8.50 1.23
C CYS A 411 22.07 -9.77 0.42
N GLY A 412 22.55 -9.60 -0.81
CA GLY A 412 22.87 -10.73 -1.70
C GLY A 412 21.64 -11.38 -2.32
N SER A 413 21.83 -12.06 -3.44
CA SER A 413 20.74 -12.65 -4.25
C SER A 413 20.37 -14.08 -3.91
N GLU A 414 21.11 -14.76 -3.01
CA GLU A 414 20.97 -16.20 -2.78
C GLU A 414 19.81 -16.57 -1.84
N THR A 415 19.29 -15.62 -1.09
CA THR A 415 18.21 -15.85 -0.12
C THR A 415 17.10 -14.83 -0.28
N SER A 416 15.86 -15.22 -0.02
CA SER A 416 14.70 -14.30 -0.01
C SER A 416 14.61 -13.43 1.26
N ALA A 417 15.67 -13.38 2.09
CA ALA A 417 15.72 -12.64 3.35
C ALA A 417 17.16 -12.26 3.68
N CYS A 418 17.36 -11.06 4.25
CA CYS A 418 18.65 -10.65 4.82
C CYS A 418 18.90 -11.33 6.17
N SER A 419 20.14 -11.61 6.54
CA SER A 419 20.44 -11.78 7.95
C SER A 419 20.12 -10.47 8.71
N TRP A 420 19.82 -10.57 10.00
CA TRP A 420 19.56 -9.37 10.81
C TRP A 420 20.72 -8.37 10.76
N ASP A 421 21.95 -8.87 10.84
CA ASP A 421 23.13 -8.00 10.84
C ASP A 421 23.37 -7.29 9.50
N GLU A 422 23.08 -7.95 8.37
CA GLU A 422 23.13 -7.31 7.04
C GLU A 422 22.07 -6.25 6.91
N PHE A 423 20.82 -6.57 7.28
CA PHE A 423 19.71 -5.61 7.22
C PHE A 423 19.99 -4.37 8.07
N ARG A 424 20.47 -4.57 9.32
CA ARG A 424 20.80 -3.47 10.23
C ARG A 424 21.92 -2.59 9.64
N LYS A 425 23.00 -3.19 9.14
CA LYS A 425 24.10 -2.43 8.50
C LYS A 425 23.62 -1.62 7.29
N LEU A 426 22.73 -2.21 6.46
CA LEU A 426 22.14 -1.52 5.34
C LEU A 426 21.30 -0.32 5.79
N ALA A 427 20.42 -0.50 6.76
CA ALA A 427 19.57 0.56 7.30
C ALA A 427 20.39 1.67 7.96
N ASP A 428 21.39 1.32 8.78
CA ASP A 428 22.33 2.27 9.42
C ASP A 428 23.09 3.10 8.35
N ALA A 429 23.58 2.45 7.30
CA ALA A 429 24.27 3.15 6.20
C ALA A 429 23.33 4.09 5.44
N ALA A 430 22.10 3.65 5.18
CA ALA A 430 21.08 4.43 4.45
C ALA A 430 20.63 5.67 5.22
N THR A 431 20.49 5.58 6.55
CA THR A 431 20.07 6.70 7.42
C THR A 431 21.24 7.59 7.86
N GLY A 432 22.48 7.14 7.72
CA GLY A 432 23.68 7.86 8.11
C GLY A 432 24.15 7.57 9.55
N GLY A 433 23.68 6.47 10.15
CA GLY A 433 24.12 5.95 11.45
C GLY A 433 24.06 7.01 12.56
N LYS A 434 22.90 7.20 13.19
CA LYS A 434 22.76 8.07 14.40
C LYS A 434 22.93 7.27 15.66
#